data_db1d6e5be2ea274f40ce7085c939d4a2
#
_entry.id   db1d6e5be2ea274f40ce7085c939d4a2
#
_cell.length_a   1.000
_cell.length_b   1.000
_cell.length_c   1.000
_cell.angle_alpha   90.00
_cell.angle_beta   90.00
_cell.angle_gamma   90.00
#
_symmetry.space_group_name_H-M   'P 1'
#
loop_
_entity.id
_entity.type
_entity.pdbx_description
1 polymer ?
#
loop_
_entity_poly.entity_id
_entity_poly.type
_entity_poly.pdbx_seq_one_letter_code
_entity_poly.pdbx_strand_id
1 'polypeptide(L)' 'MDEYIARYTLRVSKNLLDKFGYIAEYEGRTKNKELEQLIKKRICDFEKEHGQIELPQSMDE' A
#
# COMPACT_ATOMS: atom_id res chain seq x y z
N MET A 1 -11.13 -12.84 8.76
CA MET A 1 -10.15 -13.18 8.18
C MET A 1 -8.93 -12.72 8.74
N ASP A 2 -8.05 -13.46 9.04
CA ASP A 2 -6.93 -13.11 9.58
C ASP A 2 -5.91 -12.99 8.65
N GLU A 3 -5.51 -11.86 8.32
CA GLU A 3 -4.52 -11.70 7.39
C GLU A 3 -3.23 -11.54 8.08
N TYR A 4 -2.20 -12.14 7.59
CA TYR A 4 -0.86 -11.98 8.13
C TYR A 4 -0.44 -10.56 7.85
N ILE A 5 -0.01 -9.86 8.88
CA ILE A 5 0.44 -8.49 8.74
C ILE A 5 1.91 -8.50 8.42
N ALA A 6 2.27 -8.02 7.25
CA ALA A 6 3.65 -8.00 6.84
C ALA A 6 4.24 -6.63 7.05
N ARG A 7 5.57 -6.56 7.24
CA ARG A 7 6.24 -5.31 7.36
C ARG A 7 7.12 -5.15 6.18
N TYR A 8 7.21 -3.96 5.67
CA TYR A 8 8.05 -3.68 4.53
C TYR A 8 8.70 -2.33 4.71
N THR A 9 10.00 -2.29 4.60
CA THR A 9 10.72 -1.03 4.76
C THR A 9 10.66 -0.27 3.47
N LEU A 10 10.00 0.87 3.50
CA LEU A 10 9.86 1.68 2.30
C LEU A 10 11.05 2.59 2.14
N ARG A 11 11.63 2.59 0.94
CA ARG A 11 12.78 3.44 0.68
C ARG A 11 12.44 4.42 -0.41
N VAL A 12 12.14 5.63 -0.05
CA VAL A 12 11.84 6.69 -1.01
C VAL A 12 12.53 7.94 -0.55
N SER A 13 12.57 8.93 -1.39
CA SER A 13 13.25 10.16 -1.03
C SER A 13 12.50 10.83 0.12
N LYS A 14 13.23 11.55 0.93
CA LYS A 14 12.63 12.22 2.06
C LYS A 14 11.57 13.21 1.62
N ASN A 15 11.82 13.88 0.52
CA ASN A 15 10.87 14.87 0.04
C ASN A 15 9.53 14.22 -0.31
N LEU A 16 9.57 13.08 -0.96
CA LEU A 16 8.34 12.39 -1.30
C LEU A 16 7.61 11.91 -0.06
N LEU A 17 8.37 11.39 0.88
CA LEU A 17 7.76 10.90 2.09
C LEU A 17 7.14 12.03 2.91
N ASP A 18 7.81 13.17 2.95
CA ASP A 18 7.28 14.31 3.68
C ASP A 18 5.99 14.82 3.05
N LYS A 19 5.96 14.88 1.74
CA LYS A 19 4.74 15.31 1.07
C LYS A 19 3.60 14.33 1.29
N PHE A 20 3.95 13.06 1.27
CA PHE A 20 2.95 12.04 1.51
C PHE A 20 2.39 12.15 2.93
N GLY A 21 3.26 12.43 3.89
CA GLY A 21 2.82 12.64 5.26
C GLY A 21 1.90 13.84 5.39
N TYR A 22 2.20 14.89 4.63
CA TYR A 22 1.35 16.07 4.64
C TYR A 22 -0.06 15.72 4.15
N ILE A 23 -0.13 14.94 3.06
CA ILE A 23 -1.42 14.55 2.53
C ILE A 23 -2.19 13.68 3.52
N ALA A 24 -1.50 12.74 4.13
CA ALA A 24 -2.16 11.87 5.08
C ALA A 24 -2.73 12.66 6.25
N GLU A 25 -1.95 13.60 6.73
CA GLU A 25 -2.40 14.40 7.85
C GLU A 25 -3.58 15.28 7.45
N TYR A 26 -3.53 15.83 6.24
CA TYR A 26 -4.62 16.65 5.76
C TYR A 26 -5.91 15.84 5.71
N GLU A 27 -5.82 14.57 5.41
CA GLU A 27 -6.98 13.72 5.33
C GLU A 27 -7.31 13.02 6.62
N GLY A 28 -6.60 13.34 7.68
CA GLY A 28 -6.90 12.74 8.95
C GLY A 28 -6.48 11.29 9.09
N ARG A 29 -5.45 10.89 8.38
CA ARG A 29 -4.98 9.53 8.44
C ARG A 29 -3.53 9.48 8.78
N THR A 30 -3.07 8.31 9.25
CA THR A 30 -1.64 8.13 9.42
C THR A 30 -1.04 7.80 8.08
N LYS A 31 0.28 7.92 7.97
CA LYS A 31 0.95 7.55 6.73
C LYS A 31 0.71 6.08 6.40
N ASN A 32 0.69 5.25 7.41
CA ASN A 32 0.48 3.83 7.17
C ASN A 32 -0.90 3.55 6.61
N LYS A 33 -1.90 4.22 7.15
CA LYS A 33 -3.26 4.04 6.65
C LYS A 33 -3.41 4.57 5.24
N GLU A 34 -2.80 5.71 4.98
CA GLU A 34 -2.87 6.29 3.66
C GLU A 34 -2.19 5.37 2.64
N LEU A 35 -1.05 4.80 3.02
CA LEU A 35 -0.34 3.91 2.14
C LEU A 35 -1.14 2.65 1.88
N GLU A 36 -1.79 2.15 2.90
CA GLU A 36 -2.61 0.96 2.75
C GLU A 36 -3.73 1.20 1.73
N GLN A 37 -4.33 2.37 1.78
CA GLN A 37 -5.40 2.70 0.84
C GLN A 37 -4.86 2.78 -0.58
N LEU A 38 -3.68 3.35 -0.75
CA LEU A 38 -3.09 3.43 -2.07
C LEU A 38 -2.75 2.06 -2.63
N ILE A 39 -2.26 1.18 -1.79
CA ILE A 39 -1.95 -0.16 -2.22
C ILE A 39 -3.21 -0.87 -2.68
N LYS A 40 -4.28 -0.73 -1.92
CA LYS A 40 -5.54 -1.36 -2.29
C LYS A 40 -6.06 -0.82 -3.61
N LYS A 41 -5.97 0.49 -3.76
CA LYS A 41 -6.46 1.10 -4.98
C LYS A 41 -5.66 0.66 -6.19
N ARG A 42 -4.33 0.60 -6.04
CA ARG A 42 -3.49 0.19 -7.15
C ARG A 42 -3.78 -1.24 -7.56
N ILE A 43 -3.96 -2.12 -6.58
CA ILE A 43 -4.26 -3.51 -6.88
C ILE A 43 -5.62 -3.61 -7.58
N CYS A 44 -6.58 -2.88 -7.09
CA CYS A 44 -7.89 -2.91 -7.69
C CYS A 44 -7.85 -2.46 -9.14
N ASP A 45 -7.13 -1.38 -9.42
CA ASP A 45 -7.02 -0.88 -10.77
C ASP A 45 -6.34 -1.88 -11.69
N PHE A 46 -5.28 -2.50 -11.20
CA PHE A 46 -4.58 -3.47 -11.99
C PHE A 46 -5.45 -4.67 -12.31
N GLU A 47 -6.20 -5.13 -11.31
CA GLU A 47 -7.04 -6.30 -11.52
C GLU A 47 -8.20 -6.03 -12.45
N LYS A 48 -8.63 -4.79 -12.51
CA LYS A 48 -9.68 -4.46 -13.44
C LYS A 48 -9.20 -4.59 -14.87
N GLU A 49 -7.94 -4.28 -15.09
CA GLU A 49 -7.41 -4.35 -16.44
C GLU A 49 -6.85 -5.71 -16.81
N HIS A 50 -6.28 -6.41 -15.86
CA HIS A 50 -5.56 -7.63 -16.17
C HIS A 50 -6.14 -8.88 -15.53
N GLY A 51 -7.21 -8.75 -14.78
CA GLY A 51 -7.78 -9.91 -14.12
C GLY A 51 -7.21 -10.10 -12.73
N GLN A 52 -7.84 -10.96 -12.00
CA GLN A 52 -7.49 -11.16 -10.62
C GLN A 52 -6.08 -11.73 -10.47
N ILE A 53 -5.34 -11.17 -9.54
CA ILE A 53 -4.00 -11.64 -9.27
C ILE A 53 -4.07 -12.89 -8.40
N GLU A 54 -3.37 -13.94 -8.84
CA GLU A 54 -3.32 -15.14 -8.03
C GLU A 54 -1.91 -15.40 -7.64
N LEU A 55 -1.62 -15.34 -6.39
CA LEU A 55 -0.28 -15.50 -5.90
C LEU A 55 0.04 -16.95 -5.57
N PRO A 56 1.28 -17.37 -5.80
CA PRO A 56 1.66 -18.71 -5.40
C PRO A 56 1.62 -18.81 -3.89
N GLN A 57 1.24 -19.98 -3.40
CA GLN A 57 1.14 -20.12 -2.00
C GLN A 57 2.42 -19.93 -1.28
N SER A 58 3.50 -20.27 -1.84
CA SER A 58 4.75 -20.13 -1.14
C SER A 58 5.39 -18.78 -1.30
N MET A 59 4.68 -17.82 -1.80
CA MET A 59 5.28 -16.56 -1.99
C MET A 59 5.21 -15.75 -0.77
N ASP A 60 6.16 -15.80 0.10
CA ASP A 60 6.10 -14.94 1.23
C ASP A 60 7.48 -14.50 1.40
N GLU A 61 7.72 -13.51 1.99
CA GLU A 61 8.94 -12.99 2.04
C GLU A 61 9.43 -12.81 3.20
#